data_655c582dc7d7636155ffbaa32ff38a36
#
_entry.id   655c582dc7d7636155ffbaa32ff38a36
#
_cell.length_a   1.000
_cell.length_b   1.000
_cell.length_c   1.000
_cell.angle_alpha   90.00
_cell.angle_beta   90.00
_cell.angle_gamma   90.00
#
_symmetry.space_group_name_H-M   'P 1'
#
loop_
_entity.id
_entity.type
_entity.pdbx_description
1 polymer ?
#
loop_
_entity_poly.entity_id
_entity_poly.type
_entity_poly.pdbx_seq_one_letter_code
_entity_poly.pdbx_strand_id
1 'polypeptide(L)'
;ILVRDMFENLHQLMQPTLEQKQIELDIILKDPAVTLDVDTNLIEQVLINLLVNAIEAVKEKEHPVITLSAQTANNKTIIKVADNGTGMPAEILDKIFIPFFSTRKTGSGIGLSLCKQIMLLHKGSIQVQSKEGEGTVFVLMF
;
A
#
# COMPACT_ATOMS: atom_id res chain seq x y z
N ILE A 1 -6.34 -14.68 -9.97
CA ILE A 1 -6.74 -13.37 -10.46
C ILE A 1 -5.56 -12.65 -11.13
N LEU A 2 -5.83 -11.92 -12.19
CA LEU A 2 -4.85 -11.04 -12.80
C LEU A 2 -4.63 -9.82 -11.92
N VAL A 3 -3.36 -9.53 -11.61
CA VAL A 3 -3.03 -8.34 -10.82
C VAL A 3 -3.50 -7.07 -11.53
N ARG A 4 -3.41 -7.04 -12.87
CA ARG A 4 -3.92 -5.92 -13.65
C ARG A 4 -5.39 -5.62 -13.34
N ASP A 5 -6.23 -6.64 -13.29
CA ASP A 5 -7.67 -6.46 -13.05
C ASP A 5 -7.91 -5.95 -11.63
N MET A 6 -7.16 -6.47 -10.67
CA MET A 6 -7.24 -6.00 -9.29
C MET A 6 -6.84 -4.53 -9.18
N PHE A 7 -5.77 -4.13 -9.84
CA PHE A 7 -5.31 -2.73 -9.83
C PHE A 7 -6.32 -1.80 -10.51
N GLU A 8 -6.94 -2.24 -11.61
CA GLU A 8 -7.99 -1.45 -12.26
C GLU A 8 -9.19 -1.24 -11.35
N ASN A 9 -9.61 -2.28 -10.64
CA ASN A 9 -10.70 -2.17 -9.68
C ASN A 9 -10.37 -1.18 -8.56
N LEU A 10 -9.16 -1.24 -8.04
CA LEU A 10 -8.71 -0.31 -7.00
C LEU A 10 -8.65 1.12 -7.51
N HIS A 11 -8.17 1.31 -8.74
CA HIS A 11 -8.11 2.64 -9.34
C HIS A 11 -9.51 3.24 -9.45
N GLN A 12 -10.47 2.48 -9.97
CA GLN A 12 -11.85 2.93 -10.08
C GLN A 12 -12.46 3.27 -8.72
N LEU A 13 -12.21 2.43 -7.72
CA LEU A 13 -12.73 2.64 -6.37
C LEU A 13 -12.16 3.91 -5.73
N MET A 14 -10.88 4.17 -5.92
CA MET A 14 -10.20 5.28 -5.27
C MET A 14 -10.24 6.58 -6.07
N GLN A 15 -10.61 6.53 -7.34
CA GLN A 15 -10.55 7.69 -8.24
C GLN A 15 -11.27 8.92 -7.72
N PRO A 16 -12.51 8.85 -7.19
CA PRO A 16 -13.18 10.04 -6.67
C PRO A 16 -12.38 10.73 -5.57
N THR A 17 -11.79 9.97 -4.65
CA THR A 17 -10.97 10.53 -3.57
C THR A 17 -9.69 11.14 -4.12
N LEU A 18 -9.04 10.46 -5.05
CA LEU A 18 -7.79 10.94 -5.65
C LEU A 18 -8.00 12.23 -6.42
N GLU A 19 -9.08 12.32 -7.20
CA GLU A 19 -9.41 13.53 -7.95
C GLU A 19 -9.74 14.70 -7.01
N GLN A 20 -10.54 14.45 -5.98
CA GLN A 20 -10.90 15.47 -5.00
C GLN A 20 -9.67 16.06 -4.32
N LYS A 21 -8.69 15.21 -4.00
CA LYS A 21 -7.47 15.62 -3.30
C LYS A 21 -6.33 15.98 -4.27
N GLN A 22 -6.57 15.88 -5.58
CA GLN A 22 -5.58 16.19 -6.61
C GLN A 22 -4.30 15.36 -6.47
N ILE A 23 -4.47 14.07 -6.15
CA ILE A 23 -3.37 13.12 -6.00
C ILE A 23 -3.18 12.36 -7.32
N GLU A 24 -1.94 12.30 -7.79
CA GLU A 24 -1.58 11.49 -8.95
C GLU A 24 -1.36 10.04 -8.49
N LEU A 25 -2.03 9.09 -9.15
CA LEU A 25 -1.80 7.66 -8.93
C LEU A 25 -1.18 7.07 -10.19
N ASP A 26 0.07 6.62 -10.06
CA ASP A 26 0.77 5.95 -11.14
C ASP A 26 0.69 4.44 -10.93
N ILE A 27 0.27 3.71 -11.95
CA ILE A 27 0.21 2.25 -11.92
C ILE A 27 1.26 1.70 -12.86
N ILE A 28 2.16 0.88 -12.34
CA ILE A 28 3.26 0.29 -13.10
C ILE A 28 3.16 -1.23 -13.01
N LEU A 29 2.89 -1.87 -14.14
CA LEU A 29 2.84 -3.33 -14.26
C LEU A 29 3.95 -3.75 -15.21
N LYS A 30 5.00 -4.36 -14.68
CA LYS A 30 6.13 -4.83 -15.50
C LYS A 30 5.76 -6.06 -16.31
N ASP A 31 4.85 -6.89 -15.78
CA ASP A 31 4.29 -8.03 -16.47
C ASP A 31 2.78 -7.97 -16.38
N PRO A 32 2.07 -7.57 -17.45
CA PRO A 32 0.61 -7.45 -17.39
C PRO A 32 -0.11 -8.80 -17.28
N ALA A 33 0.59 -9.92 -17.49
CA ALA A 33 0.00 -11.24 -17.38
C ALA A 33 0.16 -11.87 -15.99
N VAL A 34 0.79 -11.20 -15.03
CA VAL A 34 1.03 -11.76 -13.71
C VAL A 34 -0.29 -12.05 -12.99
N THR A 35 -0.36 -13.24 -12.40
CA THR A 35 -1.54 -13.70 -11.65
C THR A 35 -1.15 -14.03 -10.21
N LEU A 36 -2.13 -13.93 -9.32
CA LEU A 36 -1.97 -14.35 -7.93
C LEU A 36 -3.06 -15.34 -7.57
N ASP A 37 -2.68 -16.37 -6.83
CA ASP A 37 -3.61 -17.32 -6.24
C ASP A 37 -3.88 -16.90 -4.79
N VAL A 38 -4.83 -16.00 -4.62
CA VAL A 38 -5.12 -15.36 -3.33
C VAL A 38 -6.61 -15.15 -3.16
N ASP A 39 -7.03 -14.89 -1.93
CA ASP A 39 -8.36 -14.37 -1.66
C ASP A 39 -8.39 -12.90 -2.11
N THR A 40 -9.06 -12.65 -3.22
CA THR A 40 -9.09 -11.32 -3.85
C THR A 40 -9.61 -10.26 -2.89
N ASN A 41 -10.68 -10.55 -2.16
CA ASN A 41 -11.28 -9.58 -1.25
C ASN A 41 -10.32 -9.21 -0.12
N LEU A 42 -9.59 -10.17 0.42
CA LEU A 42 -8.64 -9.92 1.50
C LEU A 42 -7.44 -9.11 1.00
N ILE A 43 -6.91 -9.44 -0.17
CA ILE A 43 -5.76 -8.71 -0.71
C ILE A 43 -6.16 -7.31 -1.14
N GLU A 44 -7.35 -7.12 -1.72
CA GLU A 44 -7.86 -5.78 -2.00
C GLU A 44 -7.98 -4.95 -0.72
N GLN A 45 -8.42 -5.57 0.38
CA GLN A 45 -8.48 -4.91 1.68
C GLN A 45 -7.10 -4.42 2.13
N VAL A 46 -6.07 -5.25 1.96
CA VAL A 46 -4.69 -4.85 2.28
C VAL A 46 -4.30 -3.62 1.44
N LEU A 47 -4.53 -3.69 0.13
CA LEU A 47 -4.15 -2.59 -0.76
C LEU A 47 -4.93 -1.31 -0.48
N ILE A 48 -6.22 -1.42 -0.17
CA ILE A 48 -7.03 -0.26 0.23
C ILE A 48 -6.45 0.38 1.48
N ASN A 49 -6.10 -0.41 2.50
CA ASN A 49 -5.50 0.11 3.73
C ASN A 49 -4.19 0.84 3.45
N LEU A 50 -3.34 0.27 2.58
CA LEU A 50 -2.06 0.90 2.23
C LEU A 50 -2.27 2.19 1.42
N LEU A 51 -3.25 2.19 0.50
CA LEU A 51 -3.57 3.38 -0.29
C LEU A 51 -4.15 4.50 0.60
N VAL A 52 -5.02 4.16 1.55
CA VAL A 52 -5.57 5.14 2.49
C VAL A 52 -4.44 5.76 3.32
N ASN A 53 -3.49 4.94 3.79
CA ASN A 53 -2.33 5.45 4.52
C ASN A 53 -1.48 6.37 3.65
N ALA A 54 -1.28 6.02 2.39
CA ALA A 54 -0.52 6.85 1.45
C ALA A 54 -1.22 8.18 1.20
N ILE A 55 -2.54 8.17 1.02
CA ILE A 55 -3.32 9.40 0.83
C ILE A 55 -3.15 10.34 2.03
N GLU A 56 -3.20 9.80 3.25
CA GLU A 56 -2.99 10.58 4.46
C GLU A 56 -1.56 11.14 4.52
N ALA A 57 -0.57 10.34 4.12
CA ALA A 57 0.83 10.75 4.18
C ALA A 57 1.17 11.89 3.22
N VAL A 58 0.44 12.01 2.10
CA VAL A 58 0.73 13.03 1.06
C VAL A 58 -0.16 14.27 1.16
N LYS A 59 -1.03 14.36 2.15
CA LYS A 59 -2.06 15.41 2.21
C LYS A 59 -1.49 16.84 2.24
N GLU A 60 -0.26 17.01 2.72
CA GLU A 60 0.39 18.32 2.81
C GLU A 60 1.39 18.57 1.67
N LYS A 61 1.51 17.66 0.71
CA LYS A 61 2.44 17.81 -0.40
C LYS A 61 1.84 18.67 -1.50
N GLU A 62 2.68 19.48 -2.14
CA GLU A 62 2.27 20.28 -3.31
C GLU A 62 1.96 19.40 -4.52
N HIS A 63 2.77 18.37 -4.74
CA HIS A 63 2.62 17.43 -5.84
C HIS A 63 2.52 16.02 -5.31
N PRO A 64 1.37 15.65 -4.70
CA PRO A 64 1.25 14.32 -4.10
C PRO A 64 1.19 13.24 -5.17
N VAL A 65 2.06 12.23 -5.03
CA VAL A 65 2.14 11.11 -5.96
C VAL A 65 2.13 9.81 -5.17
N ILE A 66 1.27 8.87 -5.59
CA ILE A 66 1.23 7.51 -5.08
C ILE A 66 1.51 6.58 -6.26
N THR A 67 2.38 5.61 -6.06
CA THR A 67 2.72 4.63 -7.09
C THR A 67 2.33 3.24 -6.63
N LEU A 68 1.54 2.56 -7.45
CA LEU A 68 1.13 1.17 -7.23
C LEU A 68 1.80 0.32 -8.32
N SER A 69 2.66 -0.59 -7.93
CA SER A 69 3.43 -1.37 -8.89
C SER A 69 3.42 -2.85 -8.57
N ALA A 70 3.64 -3.66 -9.61
CA ALA A 70 3.78 -5.10 -9.48
C ALA A 70 4.86 -5.61 -10.40
N GLN A 71 5.63 -6.57 -9.89
CA GLN A 71 6.69 -7.22 -10.66
C GLN A 71 6.88 -8.64 -10.17
N THR A 72 7.52 -9.47 -10.98
CA THR A 72 7.92 -10.82 -10.61
C THR A 72 9.44 -10.86 -10.51
N ALA A 73 9.94 -11.41 -9.41
CA ALA A 73 11.38 -11.59 -9.20
C ALA A 73 11.61 -12.86 -8.38
N ASN A 74 12.53 -13.70 -8.82
CA ASN A 74 12.89 -14.95 -8.13
C ASN A 74 11.66 -15.83 -7.84
N ASN A 75 10.76 -15.95 -8.81
CA ASN A 75 9.51 -16.73 -8.73
C ASN A 75 8.53 -16.19 -7.68
N LYS A 76 8.70 -14.94 -7.26
CA LYS A 76 7.79 -14.28 -6.32
C LYS A 76 7.16 -13.07 -6.98
N THR A 77 5.91 -12.80 -6.61
CA THR A 77 5.23 -11.58 -7.02
C THR A 77 5.42 -10.52 -5.94
N ILE A 78 5.85 -9.36 -6.36
CA ILE A 78 6.11 -8.23 -5.47
C ILE A 78 5.18 -7.10 -5.87
N ILE A 79 4.36 -6.65 -4.91
CA ILE A 79 3.48 -5.48 -5.08
C ILE A 79 3.98 -4.40 -4.15
N LYS A 80 4.12 -3.19 -4.66
CA LYS A 80 4.57 -2.04 -3.87
C LYS A 80 3.55 -0.92 -3.91
N VAL A 81 3.35 -0.29 -2.77
CA VAL A 81 2.60 0.95 -2.64
C VAL A 81 3.57 2.00 -2.11
N ALA A 82 3.91 2.95 -2.95
CA ALA A 82 4.87 4.00 -2.63
C ALA A 82 4.19 5.36 -2.60
N ASP A 83 4.61 6.23 -1.69
CA ASP A 83 4.15 7.62 -1.66
C ASP A 83 5.33 8.56 -1.46
N ASN A 84 5.14 9.81 -1.88
CA ASN A 84 6.13 10.87 -1.67
C ASN A 84 5.77 11.75 -0.46
N GLY A 85 5.12 11.17 0.54
CA GLY A 85 4.62 11.88 1.70
C GLY A 85 5.67 12.20 2.75
N THR A 86 5.19 12.37 3.98
CA THR A 86 6.04 12.80 5.10
C THR A 86 7.05 11.76 5.55
N GLY A 87 6.82 10.49 5.24
CA GLY A 87 7.65 9.42 5.76
C GLY A 87 7.48 9.23 7.25
N MET A 88 8.29 8.34 7.82
CA MET A 88 8.22 8.01 9.25
C MET A 88 9.64 7.93 9.82
N PRO A 89 9.84 8.44 11.05
CA PRO A 89 11.10 8.24 11.73
C PRO A 89 11.30 6.78 12.13
N ALA A 90 12.56 6.37 12.30
CA ALA A 90 12.93 4.99 12.57
C ALA A 90 12.25 4.42 13.82
N GLU A 91 12.08 5.23 14.86
CA GLU A 91 11.45 4.79 16.10
C GLU A 91 9.98 4.43 15.95
N ILE A 92 9.30 4.97 14.92
CA ILE A 92 7.90 4.63 14.63
C ILE A 92 7.82 3.36 13.78
N LEU A 93 8.77 3.15 12.87
CA LEU A 93 8.74 2.01 11.95
C LEU A 93 8.64 0.67 12.66
N ASP A 94 9.28 0.52 13.81
CA ASP A 94 9.24 -0.72 14.58
C ASP A 94 7.86 -1.01 15.19
N LYS A 95 6.98 -0.02 15.20
CA LYS A 95 5.70 -0.09 15.94
C LYS A 95 4.48 -0.11 15.05
N ILE A 96 4.62 0.17 13.74
CA ILE A 96 3.44 0.40 12.88
C ILE A 96 2.56 -0.84 12.69
N PHE A 97 3.10 -2.04 12.89
CA PHE A 97 2.33 -3.28 12.78
C PHE A 97 1.78 -3.76 14.13
N ILE A 98 2.04 -3.03 15.21
CA ILE A 98 1.50 -3.36 16.54
C ILE A 98 0.02 -2.96 16.55
N PRO A 99 -0.89 -3.87 16.97
CA PRO A 99 -2.31 -3.52 17.05
C PRO A 99 -2.55 -2.30 17.93
N PHE A 100 -3.44 -1.42 17.49
CA PHE A 100 -3.85 -0.19 18.17
C PHE A 100 -2.80 0.92 18.19
N PHE A 101 -1.60 0.69 17.63
CA PHE A 101 -0.64 1.78 17.45
C PHE A 101 -1.10 2.66 16.27
N SER A 102 -1.15 3.97 16.47
CA SER A 102 -1.50 4.92 15.43
C SER A 102 -0.94 6.30 15.75
N THR A 103 -0.41 6.98 14.73
CA THR A 103 0.00 8.38 14.83
C THR A 103 -1.10 9.32 14.36
N ARG A 104 -2.23 8.79 13.88
CA ARG A 104 -3.37 9.58 13.40
C ARG A 104 -4.41 9.71 14.52
N LYS A 105 -4.99 10.91 14.64
CA LYS A 105 -6.00 11.18 15.67
C LYS A 105 -7.25 10.33 15.51
N THR A 106 -7.61 9.99 14.24
CA THR A 106 -8.83 9.24 13.93
C THR A 106 -8.55 7.78 13.58
N GLY A 107 -7.28 7.38 13.54
CA GLY A 107 -6.92 6.02 13.19
C GLY A 107 -7.13 5.07 14.36
N SER A 108 -7.65 3.87 14.08
CA SER A 108 -7.85 2.83 15.10
C SER A 108 -6.58 2.08 15.45
N GLY A 109 -5.56 2.14 14.56
CA GLY A 109 -4.32 1.38 14.74
C GLY A 109 -4.44 -0.09 14.39
N ILE A 110 -5.54 -0.54 13.76
CA ILE A 110 -5.73 -1.95 13.40
C ILE A 110 -5.41 -2.23 11.92
N GLY A 111 -5.42 -1.21 11.06
CA GLY A 111 -5.29 -1.41 9.62
C GLY A 111 -4.02 -2.14 9.22
N LEU A 112 -2.85 -1.69 9.70
CA LEU A 112 -1.58 -2.30 9.32
C LEU A 112 -1.36 -3.66 9.97
N SER A 113 -1.79 -3.85 11.22
CA SER A 113 -1.71 -5.16 11.86
C SER A 113 -2.59 -6.18 11.13
N LEU A 114 -3.76 -5.75 10.67
CA LEU A 114 -4.65 -6.60 9.86
C LEU A 114 -3.98 -6.97 8.54
N CYS A 115 -3.34 -6.01 7.87
CA CYS A 115 -2.59 -6.28 6.64
C CYS A 115 -1.54 -7.36 6.85
N LYS A 116 -0.79 -7.28 7.94
CA LYS A 116 0.22 -8.28 8.25
C LYS A 116 -0.40 -9.66 8.46
N GLN A 117 -1.52 -9.74 9.18
CA GLN A 117 -2.22 -11.01 9.39
C GLN A 117 -2.71 -11.60 8.08
N ILE A 118 -3.29 -10.79 7.21
CA ILE A 118 -3.77 -11.26 5.90
C ILE A 118 -2.60 -11.80 5.06
N MET A 119 -1.48 -11.08 5.05
CA MET A 119 -0.31 -11.53 4.30
C MET A 119 0.22 -12.87 4.84
N LEU A 120 0.26 -13.02 6.16
CA LEU A 120 0.68 -14.29 6.77
C LEU A 120 -0.25 -15.44 6.40
N LEU A 121 -1.57 -15.21 6.35
CA LEU A 121 -2.54 -16.22 5.91
C LEU A 121 -2.25 -16.68 4.48
N HIS A 122 -1.71 -15.81 3.65
CA HIS A 122 -1.37 -16.11 2.27
C HIS A 122 0.08 -16.60 2.10
N LYS A 123 0.77 -16.87 3.22
CA LYS A 123 2.18 -17.29 3.23
C LYS A 123 3.10 -16.25 2.58
N GLY A 124 2.69 -15.01 2.59
CA GLY A 124 3.45 -13.88 2.08
C GLY A 124 4.02 -13.04 3.21
N SER A 125 4.54 -11.88 2.85
CA SER A 125 5.11 -10.95 3.81
C SER A 125 4.76 -9.52 3.46
N ILE A 126 4.82 -8.64 4.46
CA ILE A 126 4.71 -7.20 4.28
C ILE A 126 5.90 -6.55 4.96
N GLN A 127 6.54 -5.63 4.24
CA GLN A 127 7.69 -4.87 4.73
C GLN A 127 7.46 -3.40 4.43
N VAL A 128 8.18 -2.55 5.15
CA VAL A 128 8.08 -1.10 4.98
C VAL A 128 9.48 -0.51 4.91
N GLN A 129 9.65 0.44 4.00
CA GLN A 129 10.83 1.28 3.91
C GLN A 129 10.35 2.72 3.94
N SER A 130 10.89 3.53 4.82
CA SER A 130 10.46 4.91 4.96
C SER A 130 11.62 5.77 5.44
N LYS A 131 11.62 7.00 4.95
CA LYS A 131 12.58 8.01 5.39
C LYS A 131 11.82 9.31 5.61
N GLU A 132 11.98 9.88 6.80
CA GLU A 132 11.29 11.10 7.17
C GLU A 132 11.58 12.21 6.15
N GLY A 133 10.55 12.85 5.65
CA GLY A 133 10.63 13.90 4.64
C GLY A 133 10.68 13.39 3.20
N GLU A 134 10.85 12.09 2.95
CA GLU A 134 11.00 11.55 1.60
C GLU A 134 9.87 10.64 1.17
N GLY A 135 9.17 10.02 2.11
CA GLY A 135 8.04 9.15 1.79
C GLY A 135 8.19 7.74 2.33
N THR A 136 7.27 6.87 1.90
CA THR A 136 7.15 5.51 2.40
C THR A 136 6.88 4.54 1.26
N VAL A 137 7.44 3.34 1.34
CA VAL A 137 7.14 2.23 0.43
C VAL A 137 6.75 1.02 1.26
N PHE A 138 5.55 0.51 1.04
CA PHE A 138 5.15 -0.80 1.56
C PHE A 138 5.36 -1.84 0.47
N VAL A 139 5.96 -2.96 0.84
CA VAL A 139 6.32 -4.05 -0.06
C VAL A 139 5.58 -5.31 0.34
N LEU A 140 4.72 -5.81 -0.52
CA LEU A 140 4.02 -7.07 -0.35
C LEU A 140 4.73 -8.12 -1.20
N MET A 141 5.03 -9.26 -0.62
CA MET A 141 5.69 -10.35 -1.32
C MET A 141 4.86 -11.62 -1.19
N PHE A 142 4.58 -12.24 -2.34
CA PHE A 142 3.75 -13.44 -2.40
C PHE A 142 4.53 -14.67 -2.86
#